data_3dfd983dcb7b4ddf717a2faf32d1d388
#
_entry.id   3dfd983dcb7b4ddf717a2faf32d1d388
#
_cell.length_a   1.000
_cell.length_b   1.000
_cell.length_c   1.000
_cell.angle_alpha   90.00
_cell.angle_beta   90.00
_cell.angle_gamma   90.00
#
_symmetry.space_group_name_H-M   'P 1'
#
loop_
_entity.id
_entity.type
_entity.pdbx_description
1 polymer ?
#
loop_
_entity_poly.entity_id
_entity_poly.type
_entity_poly.pdbx_seq_one_letter_code
_entity_poly.pdbx_strand_id
1 'polypeptide(L)'
;MWYVIQTVNGEEQQVCTWINQRMDRALFRRCFIPLYEDVWRKEGIGNISIRKMFGGYFFIETDRPEDVYEELRKVPGLTILLSEEDQTGKRFWPIHKEEEEFLDNVLWDGLMRVSYIERNANGRITFVAGPLADYQEYIVKIDLPHRRAIVEMPFLGEKRRLKFGLWSSKDPAIPWLEEAKKRRLEKKNSGHSETDTQKEVSPGQNTGQGYLHEGGITEGDYVVNTTGIYGDGLLKVISVDEKYRSVTAAVPLFGELIPVQMSMDDVEKEERRKVEE
;
A
#
# COMPACT_ATOMS: atom_id res chain seq x y z
N MET A 1 -17.10 -8.88 8.78
CA MET A 1 -16.61 -8.70 7.38
C MET A 1 -16.17 -7.27 7.19
N TRP A 2 -15.13 -7.05 6.40
CA TRP A 2 -14.59 -5.71 6.14
C TRP A 2 -15.07 -5.19 4.80
N TYR A 3 -15.45 -3.93 4.78
CA TYR A 3 -15.88 -3.20 3.59
C TYR A 3 -14.97 -2.00 3.38
N VAL A 4 -14.85 -1.57 2.14
CA VAL A 4 -14.00 -0.44 1.76
C VAL A 4 -14.84 0.82 1.63
N ILE A 5 -14.39 1.88 2.27
CA ILE A 5 -14.96 3.23 2.12
C ILE A 5 -13.97 4.07 1.33
N GLN A 6 -14.48 4.70 0.29
CA GLN A 6 -13.75 5.67 -0.52
C GLN A 6 -14.12 7.09 -0.08
N THR A 7 -13.11 7.96 -0.04
CA THR A 7 -13.28 9.40 0.21
C THR A 7 -12.26 10.20 -0.58
N VAL A 8 -12.33 11.52 -0.48
CA VAL A 8 -11.33 12.41 -1.07
C VAL A 8 -9.96 12.12 -0.43
N ASN A 9 -8.93 11.96 -1.27
CA ASN A 9 -7.59 11.71 -0.77
C ASN A 9 -7.11 12.88 0.11
N GLY A 10 -6.64 12.56 1.30
CA GLY A 10 -6.28 13.54 2.34
C GLY A 10 -7.34 13.70 3.42
N GLU A 11 -8.60 13.39 3.16
CA GLU A 11 -9.72 13.53 4.12
C GLU A 11 -10.01 12.25 4.92
N GLU A 12 -9.32 11.14 4.64
CA GLU A 12 -9.61 9.82 5.23
C GLU A 12 -9.59 9.87 6.76
N GLN A 13 -8.62 10.59 7.34
CA GLN A 13 -8.53 10.72 8.81
C GLN A 13 -9.71 11.47 9.38
N GLN A 14 -10.14 12.55 8.73
CA GLN A 14 -11.27 13.35 9.17
C GLN A 14 -12.57 12.54 9.10
N VAL A 15 -12.80 11.85 7.98
CA VAL A 15 -14.00 11.03 7.77
C VAL A 15 -14.01 9.83 8.72
N CYS A 16 -12.91 9.11 8.84
CA CYS A 16 -12.78 7.98 9.75
C CYS A 16 -13.02 8.40 11.21
N THR A 17 -12.49 9.56 11.61
CA THR A 17 -12.73 10.13 12.95
C THR A 17 -14.19 10.49 13.14
N TRP A 18 -14.83 11.10 12.15
CA TRP A 18 -16.26 11.44 12.18
C TRP A 18 -17.13 10.18 12.37
N ILE A 19 -16.86 9.13 11.59
CA ILE A 19 -17.57 7.84 11.71
C ILE A 19 -17.38 7.27 13.13
N ASN A 20 -16.15 7.19 13.61
CA ASN A 20 -15.85 6.65 14.93
C ASN A 20 -16.45 7.42 16.09
N GLN A 21 -16.74 8.72 15.92
CA GLN A 21 -17.29 9.57 16.97
C GLN A 21 -18.80 9.74 16.91
N ARG A 22 -19.42 9.68 15.73
CA ARG A 22 -20.80 10.10 15.51
C ARG A 22 -21.74 9.01 14.99
N MET A 23 -21.20 8.02 14.27
CA MET A 23 -22.02 6.90 13.81
C MET A 23 -22.33 5.97 14.98
N ASP A 24 -23.54 5.39 14.98
CA ASP A 24 -23.95 4.45 16.01
C ASP A 24 -22.99 3.24 16.05
N ARG A 25 -22.41 2.99 17.20
CA ARG A 25 -21.49 1.88 17.44
C ARG A 25 -22.12 0.49 17.27
N ALA A 26 -23.44 0.40 17.29
CA ALA A 26 -24.16 -0.85 17.01
C ALA A 26 -24.08 -1.26 15.53
N LEU A 27 -23.68 -0.33 14.64
CA LEU A 27 -23.60 -0.57 13.18
C LEU A 27 -22.27 -1.15 12.75
N PHE A 28 -21.18 -0.94 13.50
CA PHE A 28 -19.86 -1.39 13.11
C PHE A 28 -18.99 -1.70 14.32
N ARG A 29 -18.00 -2.59 14.13
CA ARG A 29 -17.04 -2.95 15.17
C ARG A 29 -15.85 -2.01 15.20
N ARG A 30 -15.26 -1.74 14.04
CA ARG A 30 -14.14 -0.82 13.88
C ARG A 30 -14.18 -0.11 12.53
N CYS A 31 -13.66 1.11 12.51
CA CYS A 31 -13.40 1.87 11.29
C CYS A 31 -11.98 2.41 11.38
N PHE A 32 -11.12 2.08 10.38
CA PHE A 32 -9.69 2.35 10.47
C PHE A 32 -9.05 2.57 9.10
N ILE A 33 -7.95 3.30 9.08
CA ILE A 33 -7.12 3.54 7.91
C ILE A 33 -5.89 2.64 8.02
N PRO A 34 -5.66 1.68 7.10
CA PRO A 34 -4.43 0.91 7.08
C PRO A 34 -3.23 1.82 6.84
N LEU A 35 -2.28 1.77 7.77
CA LEU A 35 -1.05 2.55 7.72
C LEU A 35 0.15 1.63 7.55
N TYR A 36 1.26 2.15 7.05
CA TYR A 36 2.53 1.43 7.03
C TYR A 36 3.70 2.34 7.40
N GLU A 37 4.74 1.74 7.96
CA GLU A 37 6.01 2.37 8.23
C GLU A 37 6.85 2.38 6.96
N ASP A 38 7.02 3.56 6.35
CA ASP A 38 7.91 3.81 5.23
C ASP A 38 9.28 4.24 5.74
N VAL A 39 10.36 3.80 5.07
CA VAL A 39 11.74 4.08 5.49
C VAL A 39 12.42 5.00 4.49
N TRP A 40 12.89 6.13 4.98
CA TRP A 40 13.76 7.02 4.23
C TRP A 40 15.15 7.13 4.89
N ARG A 41 16.16 7.51 4.13
CA ARG A 41 17.55 7.57 4.61
C ARG A 41 18.00 9.01 4.80
N LYS A 42 18.61 9.26 5.96
CA LYS A 42 19.39 10.49 6.21
C LYS A 42 20.76 10.07 6.72
N GLU A 43 21.82 10.52 6.03
CA GLU A 43 23.21 10.21 6.39
C GLU A 43 23.51 8.69 6.54
N GLY A 44 22.84 7.88 5.73
CA GLY A 44 22.98 6.42 5.76
C GLY A 44 22.10 5.69 6.78
N ILE A 45 21.47 6.42 7.71
CA ILE A 45 20.62 5.88 8.78
C ILE A 45 19.16 5.88 8.33
N GLY A 46 18.46 4.78 8.60
CA GLY A 46 17.01 4.67 8.36
C GLY A 46 16.21 5.53 9.33
N ASN A 47 15.22 6.22 8.80
CA ASN A 47 14.22 6.96 9.56
C ASN A 47 12.84 6.46 9.13
N ILE A 48 11.92 6.34 10.08
CA ILE A 48 10.57 5.86 9.84
C ILE A 48 9.62 7.04 9.69
N SER A 49 8.75 6.97 8.70
CA SER A 49 7.58 7.83 8.56
C SER A 49 6.33 6.96 8.37
N ILE A 50 5.22 7.36 8.98
CA ILE A 50 3.95 6.64 8.84
C ILE A 50 3.22 7.18 7.63
N ARG A 51 2.79 6.26 6.75
CA ARG A 51 2.04 6.58 5.54
C ARG A 51 0.79 5.74 5.44
N LYS A 52 -0.20 6.23 4.70
CA LYS A 52 -1.41 5.47 4.37
C LYS A 52 -1.07 4.37 3.37
N MET A 53 -1.57 3.16 3.60
CA MET A 53 -1.37 2.04 2.68
C MET A 53 -2.17 2.24 1.38
N PHE A 54 -3.37 2.81 1.49
CA PHE A 54 -4.27 3.10 0.38
C PHE A 54 -4.76 4.55 0.48
N GLY A 55 -4.30 5.42 -0.42
CA GLY A 55 -4.78 6.81 -0.48
C GLY A 55 -6.22 6.89 -0.96
N GLY A 56 -7.05 7.67 -0.28
CA GLY A 56 -8.47 7.81 -0.59
C GLY A 56 -9.36 6.67 -0.08
N TYR A 57 -8.80 5.66 0.60
CA TYR A 57 -9.53 4.48 1.06
C TYR A 57 -9.26 4.16 2.52
N PHE A 58 -10.27 3.64 3.19
CA PHE A 58 -10.18 3.09 4.54
C PHE A 58 -11.24 2.00 4.73
N PHE A 59 -11.20 1.30 5.86
CA PHE A 59 -11.98 0.09 6.06
C PHE A 59 -12.95 0.23 7.22
N ILE A 60 -14.09 -0.42 7.08
CA ILE A 60 -15.10 -0.55 8.14
C ILE A 60 -15.46 -2.03 8.32
N GLU A 61 -15.45 -2.48 9.56
CA GLU A 61 -15.89 -3.83 9.92
C GLU A 61 -17.34 -3.78 10.40
N THR A 62 -18.22 -4.39 9.62
CA THR A 62 -19.66 -4.42 9.90
C THR A 62 -20.30 -5.72 9.43
N ASP A 63 -21.43 -6.05 10.03
CA ASP A 63 -22.36 -7.08 9.57
C ASP A 63 -23.66 -6.45 8.99
N ARG A 64 -23.71 -5.10 8.91
CA ARG A 64 -24.87 -4.30 8.48
C ARG A 64 -24.46 -3.23 7.47
N PRO A 65 -23.95 -3.61 6.28
CA PRO A 65 -23.41 -2.65 5.31
C PRO A 65 -24.47 -1.69 4.76
N GLU A 66 -25.74 -2.11 4.64
CA GLU A 66 -26.84 -1.28 4.17
C GLU A 66 -27.11 -0.12 5.14
N ASP A 67 -27.14 -0.40 6.43
CA ASP A 67 -27.36 0.62 7.45
C ASP A 67 -26.16 1.59 7.55
N VAL A 68 -24.94 1.07 7.43
CA VAL A 68 -23.73 1.87 7.35
C VAL A 68 -23.80 2.80 6.14
N TYR A 69 -24.21 2.30 4.98
CA TYR A 69 -24.36 3.10 3.77
C TYR A 69 -25.35 4.28 3.97
N GLU A 70 -26.49 4.04 4.58
CA GLU A 70 -27.47 5.11 4.86
C GLU A 70 -26.91 6.17 5.83
N GLU A 71 -26.12 5.76 6.81
CA GLU A 71 -25.46 6.71 7.71
C GLU A 71 -24.33 7.50 7.02
N LEU A 72 -23.58 6.85 6.12
CA LEU A 72 -22.51 7.52 5.36
C LEU A 72 -23.03 8.65 4.46
N ARG A 73 -24.28 8.58 4.01
CA ARG A 73 -24.93 9.68 3.25
C ARG A 73 -25.06 10.98 4.05
N LYS A 74 -24.97 10.91 5.37
CA LYS A 74 -25.02 12.05 6.28
C LYS A 74 -23.64 12.66 6.56
N VAL A 75 -22.57 11.96 6.13
CA VAL A 75 -21.20 12.43 6.32
C VAL A 75 -20.92 13.61 5.38
N PRO A 76 -20.37 14.72 5.88
CA PRO A 76 -19.94 15.80 5.01
C PRO A 76 -18.83 15.36 4.05
N GLY A 77 -18.93 15.76 2.79
CA GLY A 77 -17.95 15.41 1.77
C GLY A 77 -18.32 14.17 0.96
N LEU A 78 -17.47 13.83 0.00
CA LEU A 78 -17.64 12.65 -0.84
C LEU A 78 -17.18 11.40 -0.07
N THR A 79 -18.13 10.59 0.37
CA THR A 79 -17.88 9.34 1.09
C THR A 79 -18.75 8.25 0.51
N ILE A 80 -18.12 7.21 -0.04
CA ILE A 80 -18.81 6.14 -0.75
C ILE A 80 -18.40 4.81 -0.15
N LEU A 81 -19.37 4.02 0.32
CA LEU A 81 -19.16 2.60 0.59
C LEU A 81 -19.15 1.87 -0.76
N LEU A 82 -18.07 1.17 -1.07
CA LEU A 82 -17.93 0.50 -2.36
C LEU A 82 -19.03 -0.54 -2.55
N SER A 83 -19.71 -0.42 -3.68
CA SER A 83 -20.85 -1.26 -4.04
C SER A 83 -20.94 -1.39 -5.55
N GLU A 84 -21.54 -2.48 -6.01
CA GLU A 84 -22.03 -2.60 -7.38
C GLU A 84 -23.54 -2.32 -7.40
N GLU A 85 -24.00 -1.66 -8.44
CA GLU A 85 -25.42 -1.41 -8.68
C GLU A 85 -25.87 -2.27 -9.86
N ASP A 86 -26.84 -3.13 -9.64
CA ASP A 86 -27.48 -3.93 -10.67
C ASP A 86 -28.99 -3.61 -10.76
N GLN A 87 -29.71 -4.31 -11.64
CA GLN A 87 -31.16 -4.12 -11.80
C GLN A 87 -31.99 -4.46 -10.53
N THR A 88 -31.37 -5.11 -9.55
CA THR A 88 -32.00 -5.53 -8.28
C THR A 88 -31.67 -4.58 -7.13
N GLY A 89 -30.73 -3.63 -7.32
CA GLY A 89 -30.33 -2.64 -6.32
C GLY A 89 -28.83 -2.63 -6.06
N LYS A 90 -28.42 -1.92 -5.02
CA LYS A 90 -27.01 -1.86 -4.60
C LYS A 90 -26.61 -3.08 -3.82
N ARG A 91 -25.49 -3.69 -4.20
CA ARG A 91 -24.84 -4.77 -3.47
C ARG A 91 -23.50 -4.28 -2.92
N PHE A 92 -23.30 -4.47 -1.61
CA PHE A 92 -22.05 -4.16 -0.93
C PHE A 92 -21.20 -5.43 -0.86
N TRP A 93 -19.95 -5.33 -1.34
CA TRP A 93 -19.03 -6.44 -1.36
C TRP A 93 -17.99 -6.29 -0.26
N PRO A 94 -17.92 -7.24 0.68
CA PRO A 94 -16.79 -7.28 1.59
C PRO A 94 -15.51 -7.59 0.81
N ILE A 95 -14.36 -7.20 1.33
CA ILE A 95 -13.08 -7.72 0.82
C ILE A 95 -13.06 -9.25 0.98
N HIS A 96 -12.26 -9.90 0.15
CA HIS A 96 -12.12 -11.36 0.25
C HIS A 96 -11.50 -11.78 1.58
N LYS A 97 -11.84 -12.98 2.02
CA LYS A 97 -11.38 -13.47 3.32
C LYS A 97 -9.85 -13.55 3.39
N GLU A 98 -9.21 -13.94 2.31
CA GLU A 98 -7.75 -13.99 2.19
C GLU A 98 -7.10 -12.60 2.31
N GLU A 99 -7.77 -11.56 1.82
CA GLU A 99 -7.35 -10.17 1.94
C GLU A 99 -7.51 -9.65 3.37
N GLU A 100 -8.63 -10.02 4.03
CA GLU A 100 -8.87 -9.73 5.45
C GLU A 100 -7.81 -10.40 6.32
N GLU A 101 -7.54 -11.70 6.11
CA GLU A 101 -6.50 -12.46 6.81
C GLU A 101 -5.10 -11.86 6.57
N PHE A 102 -4.79 -11.45 5.34
CA PHE A 102 -3.54 -10.77 5.05
C PHE A 102 -3.40 -9.48 5.87
N LEU A 103 -4.39 -8.60 5.82
CA LEU A 103 -4.34 -7.33 6.56
C LEU A 103 -4.29 -7.56 8.07
N ASP A 104 -5.03 -8.51 8.61
CA ASP A 104 -4.97 -8.87 10.04
C ASP A 104 -3.57 -9.39 10.44
N ASN A 105 -2.90 -10.13 9.56
CA ASN A 105 -1.57 -10.65 9.83
C ASN A 105 -0.48 -9.59 9.78
N VAL A 106 -0.59 -8.60 8.87
CA VAL A 106 0.47 -7.58 8.70
C VAL A 106 0.24 -6.32 9.52
N LEU A 107 -1.02 -6.02 9.88
CA LEU A 107 -1.37 -4.84 10.64
C LEU A 107 -1.40 -5.14 12.15
N TRP A 108 -0.60 -4.43 12.91
CA TRP A 108 -0.74 -4.36 14.34
C TRP A 108 -1.36 -3.02 14.73
N ASP A 109 -2.58 -3.07 15.28
CA ASP A 109 -3.38 -1.87 15.60
C ASP A 109 -3.52 -0.91 14.39
N GLY A 110 -3.81 -1.47 13.21
CA GLY A 110 -3.95 -0.72 11.96
C GLY A 110 -2.66 -0.25 11.30
N LEU A 111 -1.49 -0.59 11.87
CA LEU A 111 -0.17 -0.20 11.37
C LEU A 111 0.68 -1.41 10.96
N MET A 112 1.05 -1.50 9.70
CA MET A 112 2.09 -2.41 9.22
C MET A 112 3.47 -1.82 9.52
N ARG A 113 4.22 -2.50 10.36
CA ARG A 113 5.55 -2.07 10.78
C ARG A 113 6.63 -2.45 9.77
N VAL A 114 7.82 -1.88 9.91
CA VAL A 114 9.00 -2.27 9.11
C VAL A 114 9.36 -3.73 9.33
N SER A 115 10.02 -4.31 8.34
CA SER A 115 10.56 -5.67 8.42
C SER A 115 12.06 -5.64 8.47
N TYR A 116 12.64 -6.43 9.36
CA TYR A 116 14.08 -6.57 9.47
C TYR A 116 14.61 -7.55 8.43
N ILE A 117 15.74 -7.20 7.80
CA ILE A 117 16.44 -8.04 6.86
C ILE A 117 17.93 -8.15 7.19
N GLU A 118 18.48 -9.34 7.02
CA GLU A 118 19.93 -9.58 6.95
C GLU A 118 20.32 -10.00 5.54
N ARG A 119 21.56 -9.69 5.17
CA ARG A 119 22.13 -10.04 3.88
C ARG A 119 23.51 -10.63 4.06
N ASN A 120 23.85 -11.62 3.23
CA ASN A 120 25.20 -12.12 3.14
C ASN A 120 26.12 -11.16 2.35
N ALA A 121 27.40 -11.52 2.25
CA ALA A 121 28.40 -10.76 1.51
C ALA A 121 28.05 -10.56 0.02
N ASN A 122 27.27 -11.48 -0.56
CA ASN A 122 26.79 -11.40 -1.95
C ASN A 122 25.50 -10.58 -2.11
N GLY A 123 25.02 -9.94 -1.03
CA GLY A 123 23.80 -9.11 -1.06
C GLY A 123 22.48 -9.87 -1.02
N ARG A 124 22.49 -11.21 -0.95
CA ARG A 124 21.29 -12.02 -0.82
C ARG A 124 20.70 -11.90 0.58
N ILE A 125 19.37 -11.83 0.67
CA ILE A 125 18.66 -11.85 1.94
C ILE A 125 18.75 -13.26 2.53
N THR A 126 19.21 -13.35 3.76
CA THR A 126 19.42 -14.63 4.49
C THR A 126 18.50 -14.76 5.68
N PHE A 127 17.91 -13.66 6.12
CA PHE A 127 16.98 -13.63 7.25
C PHE A 127 16.00 -12.48 7.11
N VAL A 128 14.73 -12.75 7.43
CA VAL A 128 13.65 -11.76 7.47
C VAL A 128 12.86 -11.96 8.76
N ALA A 129 12.53 -10.87 9.44
CA ALA A 129 11.64 -10.86 10.59
C ALA A 129 10.66 -9.68 10.48
N GLY A 130 9.51 -9.79 11.13
CA GLY A 130 8.43 -8.81 11.03
C GLY A 130 7.42 -9.16 9.90
N PRO A 131 6.56 -8.21 9.48
CA PRO A 131 5.44 -8.48 8.58
C PRO A 131 5.80 -9.18 7.27
N LEU A 132 6.97 -8.88 6.69
CA LEU A 132 7.42 -9.48 5.43
C LEU A 132 7.83 -10.97 5.56
N ALA A 133 8.04 -11.46 6.79
CA ALA A 133 8.61 -12.79 7.01
C ALA A 133 7.78 -13.93 6.42
N ASP A 134 6.47 -13.78 6.41
CA ASP A 134 5.53 -14.80 5.91
C ASP A 134 5.05 -14.53 4.46
N TYR A 135 5.55 -13.46 3.83
CA TYR A 135 5.18 -13.04 2.47
C TYR A 135 6.37 -12.94 1.51
N GLN A 136 7.48 -13.62 1.83
CA GLN A 136 8.71 -13.55 1.04
C GLN A 136 8.52 -14.09 -0.39
N GLU A 137 7.64 -15.06 -0.58
CA GLU A 137 7.33 -15.66 -1.89
C GLU A 137 6.59 -14.70 -2.84
N TYR A 138 5.91 -13.69 -2.29
CA TYR A 138 5.19 -12.67 -3.07
C TYR A 138 6.05 -11.45 -3.40
N ILE A 139 7.34 -11.45 -3.00
CA ILE A 139 8.25 -10.35 -3.31
C ILE A 139 8.57 -10.34 -4.80
N VAL A 140 8.18 -9.27 -5.48
CA VAL A 140 8.51 -9.04 -6.90
C VAL A 140 9.70 -8.11 -7.09
N LYS A 141 10.01 -7.25 -6.10
CA LYS A 141 11.14 -6.34 -6.15
C LYS A 141 11.66 -6.01 -4.76
N ILE A 142 12.98 -5.90 -4.63
CA ILE A 142 13.64 -5.36 -3.45
C ILE A 142 14.40 -4.11 -3.87
N ASP A 143 14.00 -2.98 -3.33
CA ASP A 143 14.60 -1.67 -3.57
C ASP A 143 15.39 -1.25 -2.32
N LEU A 144 16.64 -1.66 -2.28
CA LEU A 144 17.52 -1.40 -1.14
C LEU A 144 17.91 0.07 -0.97
N PRO A 145 18.15 0.85 -2.04
CA PRO A 145 18.37 2.28 -1.91
C PRO A 145 17.23 2.99 -1.19
N HIS A 146 16.00 2.65 -1.50
CA HIS A 146 14.80 3.23 -0.89
C HIS A 146 14.28 2.43 0.32
N ARG A 147 15.00 1.40 0.75
CA ARG A 147 14.66 0.60 1.94
C ARG A 147 13.26 0.02 1.91
N ARG A 148 12.86 -0.56 0.79
CA ARG A 148 11.54 -1.20 0.63
C ARG A 148 11.60 -2.50 -0.14
N ALA A 149 10.69 -3.41 0.20
CA ALA A 149 10.32 -4.56 -0.62
C ALA A 149 8.94 -4.30 -1.22
N ILE A 150 8.75 -4.70 -2.47
CA ILE A 150 7.47 -4.68 -3.15
C ILE A 150 6.94 -6.10 -3.17
N VAL A 151 5.78 -6.29 -2.58
CA VAL A 151 5.04 -7.55 -2.53
C VAL A 151 3.85 -7.44 -3.46
N GLU A 152 3.69 -8.36 -4.40
CA GLU A 152 2.55 -8.41 -5.31
C GLU A 152 1.60 -9.51 -4.88
N MET A 153 0.34 -9.15 -4.65
CA MET A 153 -0.69 -10.07 -4.23
C MET A 153 -2.06 -9.67 -4.75
N PRO A 154 -3.01 -10.61 -4.86
CA PRO A 154 -4.40 -10.26 -5.16
C PRO A 154 -4.96 -9.38 -4.04
N PHE A 155 -5.57 -8.25 -4.42
CA PHE A 155 -6.23 -7.36 -3.48
C PHE A 155 -7.32 -6.53 -4.19
N LEU A 156 -8.54 -6.59 -3.70
CA LEU A 156 -9.74 -5.99 -4.32
C LEU A 156 -9.93 -6.45 -5.77
N GLY A 157 -9.77 -7.75 -6.02
CA GLY A 157 -9.97 -8.35 -7.34
C GLY A 157 -8.84 -8.11 -8.36
N GLU A 158 -7.79 -7.39 -7.99
CA GLU A 158 -6.65 -7.06 -8.85
C GLU A 158 -5.33 -7.46 -8.20
N LYS A 159 -4.27 -7.60 -9.02
CA LYS A 159 -2.91 -7.72 -8.49
C LYS A 159 -2.43 -6.36 -8.06
N ARG A 160 -2.15 -6.22 -6.78
CA ARG A 160 -1.64 -4.97 -6.19
C ARG A 160 -0.26 -5.14 -5.62
N ARG A 161 0.53 -4.09 -5.74
CA ARG A 161 1.89 -4.00 -5.20
C ARG A 161 1.90 -3.20 -3.91
N LEU A 162 2.24 -3.88 -2.82
CA LEU A 162 2.31 -3.29 -1.49
C LEU A 162 3.76 -3.05 -1.10
N LYS A 163 4.03 -1.92 -0.45
CA LYS A 163 5.36 -1.53 0.01
C LYS A 163 5.57 -1.99 1.44
N PHE A 164 6.65 -2.71 1.69
CA PHE A 164 7.12 -3.09 3.02
C PHE A 164 8.41 -2.33 3.32
N GLY A 165 8.42 -1.54 4.38
CA GLY A 165 9.63 -0.85 4.84
C GLY A 165 10.68 -1.86 5.33
N LEU A 166 11.95 -1.65 4.95
CA LEU A 166 13.05 -2.53 5.30
C LEU A 166 14.00 -1.89 6.30
N TRP A 167 14.29 -2.62 7.38
CA TRP A 167 15.21 -2.26 8.43
C TRP A 167 16.40 -3.22 8.44
N SER A 168 17.57 -2.79 8.85
CA SER A 168 18.79 -3.61 8.84
C SER A 168 19.61 -3.40 10.10
N SER A 169 20.65 -4.21 10.29
CA SER A 169 21.58 -4.09 11.42
C SER A 169 22.35 -2.76 11.48
N LYS A 170 22.34 -1.97 10.40
CA LYS A 170 22.98 -0.65 10.34
C LYS A 170 22.09 0.46 10.90
N ASP A 171 20.82 0.17 11.11
CA ASP A 171 19.84 1.12 11.59
C ASP A 171 19.71 1.03 13.13
N PRO A 172 19.19 2.06 13.80
CA PRO A 172 18.99 2.03 15.25
C PRO A 172 18.17 0.83 15.71
N ALA A 173 18.49 0.28 16.87
CA ALA A 173 17.73 -0.81 17.44
C ALA A 173 16.29 -0.38 17.77
N ILE A 174 15.33 -1.21 17.39
CA ILE A 174 13.91 -1.01 17.67
C ILE A 174 13.44 -2.18 18.57
N PRO A 175 12.98 -1.91 19.82
CA PRO A 175 12.70 -2.96 20.79
C PRO A 175 11.77 -4.06 20.30
N TRP A 176 10.63 -3.73 19.67
CA TRP A 176 9.69 -4.71 19.16
C TRP A 176 10.28 -5.56 18.02
N LEU A 177 11.18 -4.99 17.22
CA LEU A 177 11.81 -5.66 16.10
C LEU A 177 12.88 -6.66 16.58
N GLU A 178 13.59 -6.33 17.64
CA GLU A 178 14.51 -7.26 18.30
C GLU A 178 13.77 -8.47 18.87
N GLU A 179 12.59 -8.25 19.44
CA GLU A 179 11.74 -9.34 19.91
C GLU A 179 11.19 -10.19 18.74
N ALA A 180 10.79 -9.58 17.64
CA ALA A 180 10.35 -10.28 16.43
C ALA A 180 11.50 -11.14 15.83
N LYS A 181 12.72 -10.63 15.82
CA LYS A 181 13.93 -11.38 15.40
C LYS A 181 14.14 -12.58 16.29
N LYS A 182 14.09 -12.42 17.60
CA LYS A 182 14.25 -13.50 18.57
C LYS A 182 13.24 -14.61 18.36
N ARG A 183 11.96 -14.27 18.25
CA ARG A 183 10.86 -15.22 17.98
C ARG A 183 11.07 -15.99 16.67
N ARG A 184 11.55 -15.32 15.63
CA ARG A 184 11.81 -15.96 14.33
C ARG A 184 12.99 -16.91 14.39
N LEU A 185 14.06 -16.56 15.11
CA LEU A 185 15.21 -17.44 15.34
C LEU A 185 14.85 -18.68 16.16
N GLU A 186 14.01 -18.52 17.20
CA GLU A 186 13.51 -19.62 18.01
C GLU A 186 12.69 -20.61 17.16
N LYS A 187 11.80 -20.10 16.28
CA LYS A 187 11.04 -20.93 15.33
C LYS A 187 11.97 -21.67 14.37
N LYS A 188 13.04 -21.03 13.88
CA LYS A 188 14.02 -21.67 12.99
C LYS A 188 14.84 -22.75 13.70
N ASN A 189 15.14 -22.56 14.99
CA ASN A 189 15.96 -23.51 15.78
C ASN A 189 15.13 -24.65 16.38
N SER A 190 13.83 -24.48 16.60
CA SER A 190 12.94 -25.53 17.09
C SER A 190 12.51 -26.52 16.00
N GLY A 191 13.04 -26.39 14.82
CA GLY A 191 13.12 -27.32 13.70
C GLY A 191 11.91 -28.22 13.48
N HIS A 192 11.04 -27.81 12.57
CA HIS A 192 10.49 -28.77 11.61
C HIS A 192 10.92 -28.32 10.22
N SER A 193 11.64 -29.22 9.58
CA SER A 193 12.10 -29.15 8.20
C SER A 193 10.86 -29.06 7.29
N GLU A 194 10.45 -27.84 6.97
CA GLU A 194 9.67 -27.62 5.76
C GLU A 194 10.65 -27.14 4.71
N THR A 195 10.66 -27.89 3.64
CA THR A 195 11.48 -27.77 2.46
C THR A 195 11.67 -26.34 2.03
N ASP A 196 12.90 -25.85 2.18
CA ASP A 196 13.44 -24.64 1.58
C ASP A 196 13.37 -24.76 0.04
N THR A 197 12.22 -24.45 -0.53
CA THR A 197 12.15 -24.13 -1.95
C THR A 197 12.56 -22.68 -2.10
N GLN A 198 13.86 -22.42 -1.95
CA GLN A 198 14.46 -21.15 -2.28
C GLN A 198 14.33 -20.95 -3.79
N LYS A 199 13.27 -20.27 -4.22
CA LYS A 199 13.31 -19.56 -5.50
C LYS A 199 14.40 -18.50 -5.37
N GLU A 200 15.47 -18.68 -6.14
CA GLU A 200 16.51 -17.68 -6.28
C GLU A 200 15.89 -16.40 -6.87
N VAL A 201 15.60 -15.45 -6.00
CA VAL A 201 15.30 -14.09 -6.45
C VAL A 201 16.63 -13.43 -6.76
N SER A 202 17.06 -13.55 -8.00
CA SER A 202 18.20 -12.80 -8.52
C SER A 202 17.87 -11.32 -8.41
N PRO A 203 18.77 -10.48 -7.88
CA PRO A 203 18.58 -9.03 -7.92
C PRO A 203 18.55 -8.63 -9.41
N GLY A 204 17.38 -8.15 -9.86
CA GLY A 204 17.27 -7.53 -11.16
C GLY A 204 18.34 -6.45 -11.26
N GLN A 205 19.27 -6.62 -12.19
CA GLN A 205 20.20 -5.58 -12.58
C GLN A 205 19.38 -4.47 -13.24
N ASN A 206 18.93 -3.53 -12.43
CA ASN A 206 18.58 -2.22 -12.91
C ASN A 206 19.69 -1.27 -12.47
N THR A 207 20.63 -1.06 -13.35
CA THR A 207 21.50 0.10 -13.36
C THR A 207 20.58 1.32 -13.46
N GLY A 208 20.21 1.87 -12.31
CA GLY A 208 19.52 3.15 -12.23
C GLY A 208 20.47 4.25 -12.65
N GLN A 209 20.57 4.51 -13.94
CA GLN A 209 20.95 5.82 -14.44
C GLN A 209 19.77 6.72 -14.10
N GLY A 210 19.98 7.63 -13.13
CA GLY A 210 19.08 8.72 -12.85
C GLY A 210 19.02 9.63 -14.07
N TYR A 211 17.96 9.49 -14.83
CA TYR A 211 17.61 10.47 -15.85
C TYR A 211 16.99 11.67 -15.13
N LEU A 212 17.73 12.74 -15.09
CA LEU A 212 17.19 14.08 -14.86
C LEU A 212 16.34 14.40 -16.09
N HIS A 213 15.03 14.23 -15.99
CA HIS A 213 14.11 14.66 -17.03
C HIS A 213 13.91 16.17 -16.93
N GLU A 214 14.45 16.93 -17.90
CA GLU A 214 14.06 18.28 -18.24
C GLU A 214 12.68 18.25 -18.91
N GLY A 215 11.64 18.29 -18.14
CA GLY A 215 10.25 18.36 -18.59
C GLY A 215 9.31 18.01 -17.45
N GLY A 216 8.82 19.03 -16.72
CA GLY A 216 7.86 18.83 -15.64
C GLY A 216 6.59 18.12 -16.13
N ILE A 217 5.94 17.37 -15.23
CA ILE A 217 4.62 16.82 -15.47
C ILE A 217 3.63 17.98 -15.49
N THR A 218 2.75 18.00 -16.48
CA THR A 218 1.72 19.04 -16.65
C THR A 218 0.32 18.41 -16.77
N GLU A 219 -0.71 19.21 -16.57
CA GLU A 219 -2.10 18.81 -16.79
C GLU A 219 -2.29 18.30 -18.22
N GLY A 220 -2.98 17.16 -18.37
CA GLY A 220 -3.21 16.50 -19.65
C GLY A 220 -2.12 15.50 -20.07
N ASP A 221 -0.96 15.49 -19.41
CA ASP A 221 0.06 14.47 -19.63
C ASP A 221 -0.43 13.07 -19.23
N TYR A 222 0.28 12.06 -19.71
CA TYR A 222 0.09 10.70 -19.26
C TYR A 222 1.29 10.27 -18.41
N VAL A 223 0.99 9.63 -17.30
CA VAL A 223 2.01 9.13 -16.35
C VAL A 223 1.76 7.66 -16.05
N VAL A 224 2.83 6.96 -15.72
CA VAL A 224 2.76 5.61 -15.15
C VAL A 224 3.03 5.70 -13.67
N ASN A 225 2.21 5.04 -12.85
CA ASN A 225 2.48 4.94 -11.43
C ASN A 225 3.59 3.92 -11.18
N THR A 226 4.77 4.40 -10.72
CA THR A 226 5.95 3.55 -10.50
C THR A 226 5.80 2.62 -9.29
N THR A 227 4.81 2.88 -8.43
CA THR A 227 4.54 2.05 -7.25
C THR A 227 3.68 0.83 -7.58
N GLY A 228 3.02 0.82 -8.73
CA GLY A 228 2.09 -0.23 -9.17
C GLY A 228 0.82 -0.34 -8.31
N ILE A 229 0.58 0.58 -7.37
CA ILE A 229 -0.62 0.56 -6.51
C ILE A 229 -1.90 0.73 -7.33
N TYR A 230 -1.81 1.45 -8.45
CA TYR A 230 -2.94 1.75 -9.33
C TYR A 230 -2.85 1.02 -10.67
N GLY A 231 -2.12 -0.11 -10.71
CA GLY A 231 -1.85 -0.85 -11.95
C GLY A 231 -0.70 -0.26 -12.77
N ASP A 232 -0.34 -0.95 -13.86
CA ASP A 232 0.74 -0.54 -14.77
C ASP A 232 0.21 0.28 -15.96
N GLY A 233 -1.05 0.71 -15.89
CA GLY A 233 -1.71 1.48 -16.96
C GLY A 233 -1.29 2.94 -17.00
N LEU A 234 -1.48 3.56 -18.19
CA LEU A 234 -1.31 4.99 -18.36
C LEU A 234 -2.43 5.76 -17.64
N LEU A 235 -2.04 6.69 -16.78
CA LEU A 235 -2.94 7.52 -16.01
C LEU A 235 -2.91 8.94 -16.58
N LYS A 236 -4.07 9.50 -16.92
CA LYS A 236 -4.16 10.87 -17.41
C LYS A 236 -4.08 11.86 -16.24
N VAL A 237 -3.16 12.80 -16.29
CA VAL A 237 -3.00 13.87 -15.29
C VAL A 237 -4.16 14.86 -15.41
N ILE A 238 -4.87 15.07 -14.30
CA ILE A 238 -5.99 16.01 -14.17
C ILE A 238 -5.48 17.37 -13.66
N SER A 239 -4.57 17.36 -12.67
CA SER A 239 -3.98 18.57 -12.12
C SER A 239 -2.61 18.27 -11.49
N VAL A 240 -1.79 19.31 -11.37
CA VAL A 240 -0.47 19.27 -10.76
C VAL A 240 -0.37 20.31 -9.67
N ASP A 241 0.09 19.95 -8.50
CA ASP A 241 0.41 20.85 -7.39
C ASP A 241 1.91 20.83 -7.13
N GLU A 242 2.62 21.80 -7.68
CA GLU A 242 4.07 21.93 -7.55
C GLU A 242 4.49 22.21 -6.09
N LYS A 243 3.67 22.95 -5.35
CA LYS A 243 3.95 23.31 -3.95
C LYS A 243 4.03 22.10 -3.06
N TYR A 244 3.12 21.13 -3.25
CA TYR A 244 3.08 19.88 -2.50
C TYR A 244 3.71 18.71 -3.24
N ARG A 245 4.35 18.96 -4.41
CA ARG A 245 4.96 17.94 -5.26
C ARG A 245 4.01 16.75 -5.48
N SER A 246 2.77 17.05 -5.87
CA SER A 246 1.74 16.06 -6.08
C SER A 246 1.04 16.22 -7.42
N VAL A 247 0.57 15.09 -7.95
CA VAL A 247 -0.17 14.98 -9.21
C VAL A 247 -1.49 14.32 -8.90
N THR A 248 -2.58 14.87 -9.42
CA THR A 248 -3.88 14.20 -9.44
C THR A 248 -4.07 13.58 -10.82
N ALA A 249 -4.25 12.28 -10.89
CA ALA A 249 -4.47 11.57 -12.15
C ALA A 249 -5.76 10.76 -12.11
N ALA A 250 -6.36 10.55 -13.30
CA ALA A 250 -7.52 9.69 -13.48
C ALA A 250 -7.09 8.22 -13.42
N VAL A 251 -7.47 7.52 -12.37
CA VAL A 251 -7.15 6.11 -12.15
C VAL A 251 -8.39 5.27 -12.46
N PRO A 252 -8.29 4.24 -13.31
CA PRO A 252 -9.40 3.31 -13.53
C PRO A 252 -9.52 2.40 -12.30
N LEU A 253 -10.55 2.64 -11.50
CA LEU A 253 -10.89 1.84 -10.35
C LEU A 253 -12.37 1.49 -10.42
N PHE A 254 -12.69 0.21 -10.25
CA PHE A 254 -14.06 -0.30 -10.22
C PHE A 254 -14.91 0.03 -11.47
N GLY A 255 -14.25 0.13 -12.64
CA GLY A 255 -14.91 0.47 -13.91
C GLY A 255 -15.12 1.97 -14.15
N GLU A 256 -14.74 2.82 -13.22
CA GLU A 256 -14.82 4.29 -13.33
C GLU A 256 -13.44 4.94 -13.28
N LEU A 257 -13.33 6.13 -13.87
CA LEU A 257 -12.12 6.96 -13.79
C LEU A 257 -12.21 7.86 -12.56
N ILE A 258 -11.43 7.55 -11.53
CA ILE A 258 -11.45 8.27 -10.26
C ILE A 258 -10.21 9.17 -10.16
N PRO A 259 -10.36 10.46 -9.80
CA PRO A 259 -9.24 11.34 -9.55
C PRO A 259 -8.52 10.93 -8.26
N VAL A 260 -7.24 10.55 -8.40
CA VAL A 260 -6.38 10.14 -7.28
C VAL A 260 -5.16 11.03 -7.22
N GLN A 261 -4.90 11.60 -6.05
CA GLN A 261 -3.69 12.39 -5.80
C GLN A 261 -2.54 11.46 -5.38
N MET A 262 -1.40 11.61 -6.01
CA MET A 262 -0.17 10.83 -5.77
C MET A 262 1.06 11.74 -5.76
N SER A 263 2.15 11.29 -5.16
CA SER A 263 3.40 12.04 -5.17
C SER A 263 3.99 12.10 -6.58
N MET A 264 4.61 13.21 -6.96
CA MET A 264 5.41 13.29 -8.19
C MET A 264 6.56 12.27 -8.20
N ASP A 265 7.06 11.87 -7.04
CA ASP A 265 8.12 10.88 -6.93
C ASP A 265 7.62 9.43 -7.18
N ASP A 266 6.30 9.24 -7.20
CA ASP A 266 5.64 7.95 -7.43
C ASP A 266 5.08 7.81 -8.86
N VAL A 267 5.39 8.76 -9.74
CA VAL A 267 4.93 8.75 -11.14
C VAL A 267 6.08 9.09 -12.09
N GLU A 268 6.05 8.48 -13.27
CA GLU A 268 6.95 8.79 -14.39
C GLU A 268 6.13 9.26 -15.57
N LYS A 269 6.57 10.33 -16.23
CA LYS A 269 5.93 10.83 -17.44
C LYS A 269 6.18 9.85 -18.59
N GLU A 270 5.11 9.44 -19.26
CA GLU A 270 5.23 8.64 -20.49
C GLU A 270 5.53 9.56 -21.67
N GLU A 271 6.70 9.41 -22.26
CA GLU A 271 7.05 10.08 -23.51
C GLU A 271 6.33 9.36 -24.67
N ARG A 272 5.38 10.04 -25.31
CA ARG A 272 4.77 9.54 -26.56
C ARG A 272 5.86 9.31 -27.60
N ARG A 273 6.16 8.07 -27.91
CA ARG A 273 6.82 7.76 -29.18
C ARG A 273 5.92 8.28 -30.29
N LYS A 274 6.40 9.29 -31.03
CA LYS A 274 5.76 9.71 -32.28
C LYS A 274 5.69 8.47 -33.16
N VAL A 275 4.49 7.98 -33.39
CA VAL A 275 4.24 7.07 -34.47
C VAL A 275 4.37 7.95 -35.71
N GLU A 276 5.45 7.80 -36.44
CA GLU A 276 5.58 8.32 -37.80
C GLU A 276 4.54 7.56 -38.65
N GLU A 277 3.67 8.35 -39.28
CA GLU A 277 2.79 7.88 -40.38
C GLU A 277 3.58 7.41 -41.56
#